data_e74c3bb0fb3ace512498c030a876cd49
#
_entry.id   e74c3bb0fb3ace512498c030a876cd49
#
_cell.length_a   1.000
_cell.length_b   1.000
_cell.length_c   1.000
_cell.angle_alpha   90.00
_cell.angle_beta   90.00
_cell.angle_gamma   90.00
#
_symmetry.space_group_name_H-M   'P 1'
#
loop_
_entity.id
_entity.type
_entity.pdbx_description
1 polymer ?
#
loop_
_entity_poly.entity_id
_entity_poly.type
_entity_poly.pdbx_seq_one_letter_code
_entity_poly.pdbx_strand_id
1 'polypeptide(L)'
;MPVLNEEKLIEGSLQVLAGWPGLELIVVDGGSVDRTIRLAARYAKVITSPPGRAVQMNAGAREAGGEILWFVHVDTTLPPDAPNQVRAAVAEGFVGGAFSTRFDEPTPFWDLITCLDNHRTRIFHVYFGSRAIFVRADTFWEVGGFPEIPFLEDVAFSRKLRRAGRTVMLDAVALESFRRFRKSGPIRQLLLDMILLGAFELGVSPWFLARLYKDVR
;
A
#
# COMPACT_ATOMS: atom_id res chain seq x y z
N MET A 1 -3.25 5.78 -6.20
CA MET A 1 -3.99 4.50 -5.99
C MET A 1 -3.84 3.62 -7.22
N PRO A 2 -3.12 2.48 -7.16
CA PRO A 2 -3.06 1.51 -8.26
C PRO A 2 -4.33 0.67 -8.28
N VAL A 3 -4.92 0.45 -9.47
CA VAL A 3 -6.15 -0.33 -9.65
C VAL A 3 -6.08 -1.25 -10.87
N LEU A 4 -6.81 -2.37 -10.81
CA LEU A 4 -7.05 -3.28 -11.92
C LEU A 4 -8.34 -4.07 -11.66
N ASN A 5 -9.42 -3.80 -12.43
CA ASN A 5 -10.73 -4.45 -12.30
C ASN A 5 -11.31 -4.36 -10.86
N GLU A 6 -11.46 -3.14 -10.37
CA GLU A 6 -11.94 -2.84 -9.00
C GLU A 6 -13.28 -2.07 -9.02
N GLU A 7 -14.15 -2.29 -10.02
CA GLU A 7 -15.42 -1.56 -10.14
C GLU A 7 -16.33 -1.65 -8.90
N LYS A 8 -16.17 -2.69 -8.08
CA LYS A 8 -16.99 -2.91 -6.88
C LYS A 8 -16.57 -2.06 -5.69
N LEU A 9 -15.30 -1.62 -5.64
CA LEU A 9 -14.74 -0.92 -4.48
C LEU A 9 -14.35 0.51 -4.77
N ILE A 10 -13.95 0.81 -6.01
CA ILE A 10 -13.30 2.07 -6.37
C ILE A 10 -14.14 3.30 -6.03
N GLU A 11 -15.44 3.26 -6.29
CA GLU A 11 -16.33 4.41 -6.07
C GLU A 11 -16.43 4.75 -4.58
N GLY A 12 -16.70 3.75 -3.72
CA GLY A 12 -16.80 3.96 -2.28
C GLY A 12 -15.49 4.42 -1.65
N SER A 13 -14.36 3.85 -2.07
CA SER A 13 -13.04 4.25 -1.60
C SER A 13 -12.73 5.71 -1.99
N LEU A 14 -12.93 6.10 -3.24
CA LEU A 14 -12.62 7.45 -3.70
C LEU A 14 -13.59 8.50 -3.16
N GLN A 15 -14.86 8.17 -2.94
CA GLN A 15 -15.83 9.07 -2.35
C GLN A 15 -15.38 9.54 -0.96
N VAL A 16 -14.84 8.64 -0.14
CA VAL A 16 -14.31 8.99 1.18
C VAL A 16 -13.10 9.90 1.05
N LEU A 17 -12.12 9.52 0.20
CA LEU A 17 -10.88 10.28 0.03
C LEU A 17 -11.10 11.66 -0.59
N ALA A 18 -12.04 11.79 -1.52
CA ALA A 18 -12.40 13.07 -2.15
C ALA A 18 -13.03 14.06 -1.16
N GLY A 19 -13.60 13.57 -0.06
CA GLY A 19 -14.12 14.42 1.02
C GLY A 19 -13.03 15.05 1.91
N TRP A 20 -11.77 14.63 1.78
CA TRP A 20 -10.69 15.14 2.61
C TRP A 20 -9.98 16.34 1.97
N PRO A 21 -9.81 17.45 2.70
CA PRO A 21 -9.20 18.65 2.15
C PRO A 21 -7.70 18.48 1.88
N GLY A 22 -7.22 19.10 0.80
CA GLY A 22 -5.80 19.17 0.47
C GLY A 22 -5.20 17.85 -0.01
N LEU A 23 -6.02 16.95 -0.55
CA LEU A 23 -5.56 15.76 -1.25
C LEU A 23 -5.70 15.94 -2.77
N GLU A 24 -4.65 15.59 -3.49
CA GLU A 24 -4.70 15.31 -4.92
C GLU A 24 -4.88 13.80 -5.11
N LEU A 25 -5.99 13.40 -5.74
CA LEU A 25 -6.31 11.99 -5.95
C LEU A 25 -5.90 11.57 -7.37
N ILE A 26 -4.98 10.61 -7.45
CA ILE A 26 -4.52 10.04 -8.71
C ILE A 26 -4.76 8.54 -8.68
N VAL A 27 -5.57 8.07 -9.63
CA VAL A 27 -5.82 6.63 -9.86
C VAL A 27 -5.00 6.20 -11.07
N VAL A 28 -4.23 5.13 -10.89
CA VAL A 28 -3.41 4.57 -11.97
C VAL A 28 -3.97 3.21 -12.33
N ASP A 29 -4.56 3.14 -13.51
CA ASP A 29 -5.18 1.93 -14.04
C ASP A 29 -4.17 1.05 -14.78
N GLY A 30 -4.12 -0.22 -14.43
CA GLY A 30 -3.25 -1.23 -15.02
C GLY A 30 -3.85 -1.98 -16.23
N GLY A 31 -4.91 -1.44 -16.85
CA GLY A 31 -5.60 -2.04 -17.99
C GLY A 31 -6.92 -2.72 -17.63
N SER A 32 -7.74 -2.08 -16.81
CA SER A 32 -9.07 -2.57 -16.44
C SER A 32 -10.01 -2.70 -17.66
N VAL A 33 -10.79 -3.77 -17.67
CA VAL A 33 -11.78 -4.05 -18.69
C VAL A 33 -13.24 -3.88 -18.21
N ASP A 34 -13.39 -3.57 -16.92
CA ASP A 34 -14.66 -3.28 -16.26
C ASP A 34 -14.93 -1.76 -16.16
N ARG A 35 -15.85 -1.35 -15.29
CA ARG A 35 -16.21 0.06 -15.11
C ARG A 35 -15.26 0.87 -14.23
N THR A 36 -14.13 0.31 -13.79
CA THR A 36 -13.19 0.94 -12.84
C THR A 36 -12.81 2.36 -13.27
N ILE A 37 -12.30 2.53 -14.50
CA ILE A 37 -11.88 3.84 -15.03
C ILE A 37 -13.02 4.86 -15.01
N ARG A 38 -14.21 4.45 -15.47
CA ARG A 38 -15.38 5.34 -15.57
C ARG A 38 -15.85 5.81 -14.20
N LEU A 39 -15.79 4.93 -13.19
CA LEU A 39 -16.17 5.28 -11.82
C LEU A 39 -15.12 6.17 -11.16
N ALA A 40 -13.84 5.85 -11.34
CA ALA A 40 -12.73 6.62 -10.77
C ALA A 40 -12.67 8.06 -11.28
N ALA A 41 -12.94 8.29 -12.56
CA ALA A 41 -12.87 9.61 -13.22
C ALA A 41 -13.86 10.65 -12.66
N ARG A 42 -14.81 10.23 -11.83
CA ARG A 42 -15.73 11.15 -11.13
C ARG A 42 -15.08 11.86 -9.93
N TYR A 43 -14.00 11.30 -9.39
CA TYR A 43 -13.41 11.70 -8.12
C TYR A 43 -11.93 12.03 -8.21
N ALA A 44 -11.24 11.51 -9.21
CA ALA A 44 -9.78 11.53 -9.29
C ALA A 44 -9.27 11.77 -10.71
N LYS A 45 -8.04 12.27 -10.82
CA LYS A 45 -7.27 12.19 -12.06
C LYS A 45 -6.97 10.71 -12.34
N VAL A 46 -7.35 10.23 -13.51
CA VAL A 46 -7.08 8.84 -13.93
C VAL A 46 -6.02 8.83 -15.02
N ILE A 47 -4.99 8.01 -14.80
CA ILE A 47 -3.95 7.73 -15.79
C ILE A 47 -3.84 6.22 -16.00
N THR A 48 -3.26 5.80 -17.11
CA THR A 48 -3.01 4.39 -17.43
C THR A 48 -1.53 4.09 -17.42
N SER A 49 -1.17 2.86 -17.04
CA SER A 49 0.19 2.35 -17.14
C SER A 49 0.19 0.85 -17.45
N PRO A 50 1.33 0.25 -17.79
CA PRO A 50 1.44 -1.20 -17.76
C PRO A 50 1.02 -1.77 -16.40
N PRO A 51 0.46 -3.00 -16.35
CA PRO A 51 0.08 -3.65 -15.10
C PRO A 51 1.30 -3.93 -14.23
N GLY A 52 1.13 -3.77 -12.92
CA GLY A 52 2.16 -4.00 -11.93
C GLY A 52 2.14 -2.91 -10.86
N ARG A 53 2.02 -3.30 -9.58
CA ARG A 53 1.85 -2.34 -8.48
C ARG A 53 2.95 -1.29 -8.43
N ALA A 54 4.22 -1.71 -8.51
CA ALA A 54 5.35 -0.77 -8.51
C ALA A 54 5.29 0.20 -9.71
N VAL A 55 5.03 -0.32 -10.92
CA VAL A 55 4.93 0.48 -12.15
C VAL A 55 3.81 1.50 -12.02
N GLN A 56 2.62 1.08 -11.57
CA GLN A 56 1.47 1.96 -11.36
C GLN A 56 1.75 3.01 -10.29
N MET A 57 2.31 2.63 -9.13
CA MET A 57 2.63 3.56 -8.04
C MET A 57 3.68 4.59 -8.47
N ASN A 58 4.73 4.15 -9.18
CA ASN A 58 5.74 5.07 -9.73
C ASN A 58 5.14 6.01 -10.79
N ALA A 59 4.25 5.52 -11.66
CA ALA A 59 3.56 6.37 -12.63
C ALA A 59 2.69 7.43 -11.93
N GLY A 60 1.93 7.06 -10.91
CA GLY A 60 1.15 8.00 -10.11
C GLY A 60 2.00 9.04 -9.39
N ALA A 61 3.15 8.64 -8.87
CA ALA A 61 4.09 9.54 -8.21
C ALA A 61 4.67 10.59 -9.18
N ARG A 62 4.88 10.26 -10.47
CA ARG A 62 5.34 11.23 -11.48
C ARG A 62 4.30 12.30 -11.79
N GLU A 63 3.04 11.97 -11.66
CA GLU A 63 1.91 12.87 -11.93
C GLU A 63 1.49 13.71 -10.72
N ALA A 64 2.00 13.37 -9.53
CA ALA A 64 1.64 14.01 -8.29
C ALA A 64 2.43 15.32 -8.08
N GLY A 65 1.72 16.41 -7.76
CA GLY A 65 2.30 17.70 -7.42
C GLY A 65 2.49 17.95 -5.92
N GLY A 66 2.04 17.03 -5.04
CA GLY A 66 2.10 17.19 -3.60
C GLY A 66 3.49 16.93 -3.00
N GLU A 67 3.78 17.55 -1.86
CA GLU A 67 5.03 17.35 -1.11
C GLU A 67 5.09 16.00 -0.41
N ILE A 68 3.94 15.35 -0.21
CA ILE A 68 3.82 14.03 0.39
C ILE A 68 3.12 13.10 -0.59
N LEU A 69 3.76 12.01 -0.95
CA LEU A 69 3.19 10.94 -1.74
C LEU A 69 2.59 9.90 -0.79
N TRP A 70 1.32 9.56 -1.01
CA TRP A 70 0.59 8.61 -0.17
C TRP A 70 -0.01 7.50 -1.01
N PHE A 71 0.47 6.27 -0.82
CA PHE A 71 0.11 5.10 -1.61
C PHE A 71 -0.98 4.31 -0.91
N VAL A 72 -2.21 4.45 -1.36
CA VAL A 72 -3.40 3.80 -0.77
C VAL A 72 -3.94 2.77 -1.74
N HIS A 73 -4.22 1.56 -1.26
CA HIS A 73 -4.89 0.54 -2.04
C HIS A 73 -6.41 0.72 -1.96
N VAL A 74 -7.11 0.26 -3.00
CA VAL A 74 -8.55 0.46 -3.13
C VAL A 74 -9.38 -0.22 -2.03
N ASP A 75 -8.84 -1.27 -1.43
CA ASP A 75 -9.45 -2.07 -0.38
C ASP A 75 -8.92 -1.76 1.04
N THR A 76 -8.24 -0.63 1.18
CA THR A 76 -7.78 -0.12 2.47
C THR A 76 -8.72 0.99 2.96
N THR A 77 -9.30 0.82 4.14
CA THR A 77 -10.10 1.87 4.79
C THR A 77 -9.23 2.61 5.81
N LEU A 78 -9.15 3.92 5.67
CA LEU A 78 -8.33 4.78 6.52
C LEU A 78 -9.19 5.49 7.56
N PRO A 79 -8.64 5.79 8.77
CA PRO A 79 -9.36 6.56 9.78
C PRO A 79 -9.57 8.01 9.33
N PRO A 80 -10.62 8.69 9.78
CA PRO A 80 -10.96 10.04 9.31
C PRO A 80 -9.88 11.10 9.51
N ASP A 81 -9.04 10.95 10.53
CA ASP A 81 -7.94 11.87 10.84
C ASP A 81 -6.61 11.51 10.16
N ALA A 82 -6.60 10.51 9.30
CA ALA A 82 -5.38 10.02 8.64
C ALA A 82 -4.58 11.11 7.92
N PRO A 83 -5.17 12.06 7.16
CA PRO A 83 -4.40 13.12 6.51
C PRO A 83 -3.64 14.02 7.49
N ASN A 84 -4.23 14.34 8.64
CA ASN A 84 -3.58 15.18 9.64
C ASN A 84 -2.41 14.44 10.31
N GLN A 85 -2.58 13.16 10.60
CA GLN A 85 -1.51 12.34 11.17
C GLN A 85 -0.32 12.18 10.22
N VAL A 86 -0.57 12.01 8.93
CA VAL A 86 0.49 11.97 7.91
C VAL A 86 1.24 13.32 7.86
N ARG A 87 0.52 14.44 7.82
CA ARG A 87 1.13 15.78 7.83
C ARG A 87 1.93 16.03 9.11
N ALA A 88 1.40 15.67 10.27
CA ALA A 88 2.08 15.80 11.55
C ALA A 88 3.39 15.00 11.58
N ALA A 89 3.38 13.75 11.15
CA ALA A 89 4.57 12.92 11.10
C ALA A 89 5.66 13.54 10.21
N VAL A 90 5.30 14.06 9.04
CA VAL A 90 6.27 14.75 8.16
C VAL A 90 6.78 16.04 8.79
N ALA A 91 5.93 16.82 9.46
CA ALA A 91 6.32 18.03 10.18
C ALA A 91 7.27 17.74 11.35
N GLU A 92 7.17 16.57 12.00
CA GLU A 92 8.10 16.05 13.02
C GLU A 92 9.44 15.56 12.44
N GLY A 93 9.63 15.64 11.13
CA GLY A 93 10.89 15.28 10.46
C GLY A 93 11.00 13.81 10.07
N PHE A 94 9.90 13.04 10.07
CA PHE A 94 9.91 11.71 9.49
C PHE A 94 9.90 11.83 7.96
N VAL A 95 10.74 11.04 7.29
CA VAL A 95 10.80 11.01 5.82
C VAL A 95 9.66 10.22 5.20
N GLY A 96 8.97 9.41 5.99
CA GLY A 96 7.83 8.62 5.59
C GLY A 96 7.43 7.60 6.66
N GLY A 97 6.45 6.78 6.32
CA GLY A 97 5.93 5.79 7.26
C GLY A 97 4.73 5.04 6.70
N ALA A 98 3.99 4.43 7.62
CA ALA A 98 2.78 3.67 7.31
C ALA A 98 1.86 3.62 8.54
N PHE A 99 0.66 3.09 8.36
CA PHE A 99 -0.33 2.90 9.41
C PHE A 99 -0.19 1.55 10.09
N SER A 100 -0.61 1.47 11.36
CA SER A 100 -0.99 0.21 11.97
C SER A 100 -2.16 -0.40 11.21
N THR A 101 -2.26 -1.72 11.19
CA THR A 101 -3.35 -2.38 10.45
C THR A 101 -4.16 -3.31 11.34
N ARG A 102 -5.39 -3.56 10.90
CA ARG A 102 -6.29 -4.58 11.40
C ARG A 102 -7.16 -5.07 10.24
N PHE A 103 -7.58 -6.33 10.27
CA PHE A 103 -8.53 -6.80 9.27
C PHE A 103 -9.94 -6.24 9.52
N ASP A 104 -10.69 -6.02 8.43
CA ASP A 104 -12.10 -5.61 8.45
C ASP A 104 -13.03 -6.68 9.03
N GLU A 105 -12.57 -7.94 9.12
CA GLU A 105 -13.24 -9.06 9.75
C GLU A 105 -12.44 -9.57 10.97
N PRO A 106 -12.53 -8.88 12.12
CA PRO A 106 -11.73 -9.22 13.28
C PRO A 106 -12.19 -10.52 13.93
N THR A 107 -11.23 -11.34 14.34
CA THR A 107 -11.42 -12.45 15.26
C THR A 107 -10.27 -12.45 16.26
N PRO A 108 -10.38 -13.07 17.45
CA PRO A 108 -9.27 -13.10 18.41
C PRO A 108 -7.96 -13.62 17.82
N PHE A 109 -8.04 -14.60 16.94
CA PHE A 109 -6.86 -15.15 16.25
C PHE A 109 -6.23 -14.11 15.29
N TRP A 110 -7.04 -13.48 14.43
CA TRP A 110 -6.54 -12.50 13.48
C TRP A 110 -6.09 -11.20 14.14
N ASP A 111 -6.73 -10.82 15.24
CA ASP A 111 -6.30 -9.69 16.06
C ASP A 111 -4.91 -9.95 16.67
N LEU A 112 -4.65 -11.18 17.15
CA LEU A 112 -3.31 -11.55 17.60
C LEU A 112 -2.28 -11.51 16.47
N ILE A 113 -2.60 -12.06 15.29
CA ILE A 113 -1.69 -12.05 14.13
C ILE A 113 -1.37 -10.61 13.71
N THR A 114 -2.36 -9.75 13.59
CA THR A 114 -2.13 -8.33 13.23
C THR A 114 -1.38 -7.57 14.32
N CYS A 115 -1.62 -7.87 15.60
CA CYS A 115 -0.86 -7.29 16.71
C CYS A 115 0.63 -7.65 16.60
N LEU A 116 0.95 -8.92 16.39
CA LEU A 116 2.32 -9.40 16.21
C LEU A 116 2.98 -8.78 14.98
N ASP A 117 2.26 -8.68 13.85
CA ASP A 117 2.77 -8.05 12.63
C ASP A 117 2.97 -6.54 12.79
N ASN A 118 2.07 -5.85 13.49
CA ASN A 118 2.25 -4.45 13.86
C ASN A 118 3.49 -4.26 14.74
N HIS A 119 3.70 -5.13 15.74
CA HIS A 119 4.89 -5.07 16.59
C HIS A 119 6.18 -5.29 15.80
N ARG A 120 6.21 -6.31 14.94
CA ARG A 120 7.31 -6.56 14.01
C ARG A 120 7.61 -5.33 13.14
N THR A 121 6.56 -4.75 12.57
CA THR A 121 6.67 -3.58 11.68
C THR A 121 7.24 -2.36 12.41
N ARG A 122 6.88 -2.13 13.68
CA ARG A 122 7.46 -1.05 14.52
C ARG A 122 8.95 -1.23 14.77
N ILE A 123 9.41 -2.48 14.94
CA ILE A 123 10.82 -2.78 15.21
C ILE A 123 11.65 -2.68 13.95
N PHE A 124 11.17 -3.29 12.86
CA PHE A 124 11.96 -3.44 11.64
C PHE A 124 11.72 -2.36 10.60
N HIS A 125 10.68 -1.54 10.75
CA HIS A 125 10.27 -0.50 9.79
C HIS A 125 10.16 -1.03 8.36
N VAL A 126 9.56 -2.22 8.21
CA VAL A 126 9.26 -2.84 6.92
C VAL A 126 7.75 -2.81 6.73
N TYR A 127 7.30 -2.02 5.77
CA TYR A 127 5.90 -1.73 5.52
C TYR A 127 5.40 -2.50 4.30
N PHE A 128 4.24 -3.13 4.42
CA PHE A 128 3.50 -3.67 3.28
C PHE A 128 2.61 -2.60 2.66
N GLY A 129 2.30 -2.74 1.36
CA GLY A 129 1.48 -1.76 0.64
C GLY A 129 0.09 -1.53 1.23
N SER A 130 -0.53 -2.57 1.80
CA SER A 130 -1.81 -2.50 2.51
C SER A 130 -1.82 -1.53 3.71
N ARG A 131 -0.64 -1.15 4.22
CA ARG A 131 -0.46 -0.21 5.33
C ARG A 131 -0.51 1.26 4.91
N ALA A 132 -0.94 1.57 3.69
CA ALA A 132 -1.04 2.92 3.17
C ALA A 132 0.25 3.74 3.38
N ILE A 133 1.33 3.31 2.75
CA ILE A 133 2.67 3.90 2.86
C ILE A 133 2.63 5.37 2.41
N PHE A 134 3.18 6.27 3.24
CA PHE A 134 3.41 7.66 2.86
C PHE A 134 4.90 7.99 2.92
N VAL A 135 5.32 8.96 2.11
CA VAL A 135 6.71 9.38 2.00
C VAL A 135 6.78 10.81 1.47
N ARG A 136 7.79 11.57 1.89
CA ARG A 136 8.11 12.88 1.27
C ARG A 136 8.47 12.68 -0.19
N ALA A 137 7.99 13.55 -1.05
CA ALA A 137 8.22 13.43 -2.50
C ALA A 137 9.71 13.50 -2.87
N ASP A 138 10.48 14.40 -2.23
CA ASP A 138 11.91 14.50 -2.41
C ASP A 138 12.64 13.19 -2.05
N THR A 139 12.35 12.64 -0.88
CA THR A 139 12.91 11.37 -0.42
C THR A 139 12.52 10.20 -1.32
N PHE A 140 11.26 10.18 -1.82
CA PHE A 140 10.81 9.14 -2.75
C PHE A 140 11.68 9.08 -3.99
N TRP A 141 11.98 10.25 -4.58
CA TRP A 141 12.83 10.34 -5.78
C TRP A 141 14.29 10.09 -5.47
N GLU A 142 14.81 10.55 -4.33
CA GLU A 142 16.17 10.28 -3.88
C GLU A 142 16.45 8.78 -3.77
N VAL A 143 15.53 8.00 -3.20
CA VAL A 143 15.68 6.53 -3.07
C VAL A 143 15.37 5.77 -4.38
N GLY A 144 14.94 6.48 -5.43
CA GLY A 144 14.62 5.92 -6.75
C GLY A 144 13.30 5.18 -6.82
N GLY A 145 12.29 5.58 -6.02
CA GLY A 145 10.94 5.04 -6.04
C GLY A 145 10.82 3.56 -5.68
N PHE A 146 9.65 2.99 -5.98
CA PHE A 146 9.44 1.55 -5.83
C PHE A 146 10.27 0.78 -6.86
N PRO A 147 11.04 -0.24 -6.46
CA PRO A 147 11.70 -1.11 -7.42
C PRO A 147 10.65 -1.86 -8.26
N GLU A 148 10.83 -1.84 -9.57
CA GLU A 148 9.89 -2.46 -10.51
C GLU A 148 10.08 -3.99 -10.55
N ILE A 149 9.84 -4.61 -9.40
CA ILE A 149 9.83 -6.06 -9.21
C ILE A 149 8.38 -6.54 -9.05
N PRO A 150 8.05 -7.77 -9.47
CA PRO A 150 6.66 -8.23 -9.52
C PRO A 150 6.09 -8.61 -8.15
N PHE A 151 6.91 -8.67 -7.10
CA PHE A 151 6.49 -9.09 -5.77
C PHE A 151 7.38 -8.50 -4.68
N LEU A 152 6.80 -8.08 -3.55
CA LEU A 152 7.47 -7.46 -2.40
C LEU A 152 8.23 -6.16 -2.73
N GLU A 153 7.73 -5.40 -3.70
CA GLU A 153 8.21 -4.08 -4.05
C GLU A 153 8.14 -3.09 -2.88
N ASP A 154 7.11 -3.22 -2.05
CA ASP A 154 6.86 -2.45 -0.83
C ASP A 154 7.88 -2.75 0.27
N VAL A 155 8.22 -4.03 0.48
CA VAL A 155 9.28 -4.45 1.40
C VAL A 155 10.63 -3.91 0.96
N ALA A 156 10.95 -4.05 -0.33
CA ALA A 156 12.20 -3.54 -0.89
C ALA A 156 12.28 -2.01 -0.80
N PHE A 157 11.18 -1.30 -1.07
CA PHE A 157 11.08 0.15 -0.91
C PHE A 157 11.26 0.59 0.54
N SER A 158 10.60 -0.08 1.50
CA SER A 158 10.70 0.23 2.93
C SER A 158 12.16 0.18 3.42
N ARG A 159 12.95 -0.76 2.91
CA ARG A 159 14.38 -0.87 3.26
C ARG A 159 15.20 0.32 2.75
N LYS A 160 14.90 0.80 1.54
CA LYS A 160 15.52 2.01 0.99
C LYS A 160 15.12 3.24 1.81
N LEU A 161 13.82 3.37 2.09
CA LEU A 161 13.26 4.48 2.85
C LEU A 161 13.88 4.59 4.26
N ARG A 162 14.02 3.47 4.97
CA ARG A 162 14.66 3.42 6.30
C ARG A 162 16.12 3.86 6.28
N ARG A 163 16.83 3.69 5.15
CA ARG A 163 18.23 4.15 5.00
C ARG A 163 18.33 5.65 4.70
N ALA A 164 17.27 6.22 4.12
CA ALA A 164 17.22 7.64 3.79
C ALA A 164 16.89 8.53 5.00
N GLY A 165 16.22 8.00 6.03
CA GLY A 165 15.91 8.79 7.22
C GLY A 165 14.99 8.08 8.23
N ARG A 166 14.52 8.85 9.20
CA ARG A 166 13.62 8.35 10.25
C ARG A 166 12.24 8.05 9.64
N THR A 167 11.74 6.85 9.90
CA THR A 167 10.39 6.45 9.49
C THR A 167 9.53 6.13 10.70
N VAL A 168 8.21 6.19 10.55
CA VAL A 168 7.25 5.97 11.62
C VAL A 168 6.15 5.00 11.20
N MET A 169 5.68 4.23 12.16
CA MET A 169 4.42 3.51 12.05
C MET A 169 3.40 4.23 12.93
N LEU A 170 2.39 4.83 12.30
CA LEU A 170 1.33 5.54 12.99
C LEU A 170 0.46 4.56 13.80
N ASP A 171 0.00 5.01 14.97
CA ASP A 171 -0.90 4.23 15.83
C ASP A 171 -2.31 4.12 15.27
N ALA A 172 -2.70 5.08 14.43
CA ALA A 172 -3.96 5.04 13.70
C ALA A 172 -4.05 3.77 12.85
N VAL A 173 -5.22 3.16 12.86
CA VAL A 173 -5.45 1.85 12.28
C VAL A 173 -6.09 1.98 10.90
N ALA A 174 -5.39 1.50 9.87
CA ALA A 174 -5.96 1.23 8.57
C ALA A 174 -6.61 -0.17 8.57
N LEU A 175 -7.85 -0.27 8.08
CA LEU A 175 -8.50 -1.58 7.93
C LEU A 175 -8.13 -2.18 6.58
N GLU A 176 -7.59 -3.39 6.64
CA GLU A 176 -7.27 -4.21 5.46
C GLU A 176 -8.42 -5.16 5.15
N SER A 177 -8.76 -5.31 3.88
CA SER A 177 -9.80 -6.26 3.49
C SER A 177 -9.35 -7.71 3.64
N PHE A 178 -10.18 -8.50 4.34
CA PHE A 178 -9.96 -9.93 4.52
C PHE A 178 -10.32 -10.76 3.27
N ARG A 179 -10.82 -10.13 2.19
CA ARG A 179 -11.33 -10.80 0.98
C ARG A 179 -10.33 -11.80 0.35
N ARG A 180 -9.03 -11.44 0.33
CA ARG A 180 -7.97 -12.31 -0.22
C ARG A 180 -7.78 -13.57 0.61
N PHE A 181 -7.73 -13.41 1.92
CA PHE A 181 -7.61 -14.52 2.87
C PHE A 181 -8.81 -15.46 2.77
N ARG A 182 -10.03 -14.90 2.65
CA ARG A 182 -11.26 -15.68 2.47
C ARG A 182 -11.22 -16.52 1.20
N LYS A 183 -10.79 -15.93 0.06
CA LYS A 183 -10.71 -16.60 -1.26
C LYS A 183 -9.69 -17.74 -1.29
N SER A 184 -8.52 -17.56 -0.66
CA SER A 184 -7.38 -18.47 -0.76
C SER A 184 -7.31 -19.50 0.38
N GLY A 185 -8.16 -19.38 1.39
CA GLY A 185 -8.07 -20.10 2.64
C GLY A 185 -7.13 -19.39 3.63
N PRO A 186 -7.68 -18.90 4.78
CA PRO A 186 -6.97 -17.92 5.61
C PRO A 186 -5.62 -18.41 6.13
N ILE A 187 -5.56 -19.61 6.72
CA ILE A 187 -4.31 -20.18 7.27
C ILE A 187 -3.31 -20.48 6.15
N ARG A 188 -3.79 -21.04 5.03
CA ARG A 188 -2.93 -21.32 3.87
C ARG A 188 -2.28 -20.05 3.33
N GLN A 189 -3.07 -18.97 3.22
CA GLN A 189 -2.57 -17.68 2.74
C GLN A 189 -1.53 -17.09 3.70
N LEU A 190 -1.79 -17.13 5.00
CA LEU A 190 -0.85 -16.66 6.02
C LEU A 190 0.49 -17.40 5.93
N LEU A 191 0.45 -18.73 5.88
CA LEU A 191 1.67 -19.54 5.77
C LEU A 191 2.42 -19.26 4.47
N LEU A 192 1.71 -19.10 3.36
CA LEU A 192 2.31 -18.76 2.07
C LEU A 192 3.01 -17.39 2.14
N ASP A 193 2.33 -16.37 2.67
CA ASP A 193 2.90 -15.02 2.81
C ASP A 193 4.17 -15.04 3.70
N MET A 194 4.16 -15.79 4.81
CA MET A 194 5.33 -15.94 5.68
C MET A 194 6.50 -16.65 4.99
N ILE A 195 6.23 -17.75 4.27
CA ILE A 195 7.25 -18.50 3.53
C ILE A 195 7.88 -17.64 2.43
N LEU A 196 7.05 -16.94 1.65
CA LEU A 196 7.54 -16.10 0.56
C LEU A 196 8.32 -14.90 1.06
N LEU A 197 7.89 -14.28 2.16
CA LEU A 197 8.66 -13.21 2.80
C LEU A 197 10.00 -13.74 3.31
N GLY A 198 10.02 -14.87 4.02
CA GLY A 198 11.25 -15.51 4.49
C GLY A 198 12.21 -15.86 3.36
N ALA A 199 11.70 -16.42 2.26
CA ALA A 199 12.50 -16.72 1.08
C ALA A 199 13.09 -15.44 0.44
N PHE A 200 12.31 -14.36 0.37
CA PHE A 200 12.80 -13.06 -0.10
C PHE A 200 13.89 -12.49 0.80
N GLU A 201 13.76 -12.62 2.13
CA GLU A 201 14.80 -12.23 3.09
C GLU A 201 16.11 -13.03 2.91
N LEU A 202 16.01 -14.29 2.49
CA LEU A 202 17.15 -15.15 2.18
C LEU A 202 17.73 -14.90 0.77
N GLY A 203 17.22 -13.90 0.03
CA GLY A 203 17.74 -13.50 -1.28
C GLY A 203 17.16 -14.27 -2.48
N VAL A 204 16.07 -15.03 -2.30
CA VAL A 204 15.38 -15.66 -3.43
C VAL A 204 14.78 -14.59 -4.34
N SER A 205 14.97 -14.74 -5.64
CA SER A 205 14.53 -13.76 -6.65
C SER A 205 13.02 -13.48 -6.57
N PRO A 206 12.59 -12.22 -6.52
CA PRO A 206 11.18 -11.84 -6.51
C PRO A 206 10.43 -12.31 -7.77
N TRP A 207 11.12 -12.47 -8.89
CA TRP A 207 10.55 -13.03 -10.13
C TRP A 207 10.21 -14.51 -10.00
N PHE A 208 11.01 -15.27 -9.24
CA PHE A 208 10.69 -16.66 -8.93
C PHE A 208 9.52 -16.75 -7.94
N LEU A 209 9.55 -15.92 -6.87
CA LEU A 209 8.49 -15.90 -5.87
C LEU A 209 7.14 -15.51 -6.47
N ALA A 210 7.13 -14.56 -7.41
CA ALA A 210 5.92 -14.15 -8.12
C ALA A 210 5.22 -15.28 -8.87
N ARG A 211 5.99 -16.26 -9.39
CA ARG A 211 5.41 -17.45 -10.07
C ARG A 211 4.69 -18.39 -9.10
N LEU A 212 5.10 -18.39 -7.84
CA LEU A 212 4.47 -19.18 -6.78
C LEU A 212 3.24 -18.47 -6.20
N TYR A 213 3.19 -17.16 -6.32
CA TYR A 213 2.14 -16.31 -5.81
C TYR A 213 1.12 -15.99 -6.89
N LYS A 214 0.09 -16.83 -7.05
CA LYS A 214 -0.88 -16.76 -8.15
C LYS A 214 -1.74 -15.49 -8.22
N ASP A 215 -1.76 -14.68 -7.18
CA ASP A 215 -2.58 -13.47 -7.07
C ASP A 215 -1.76 -12.16 -7.16
N VAL A 216 -0.55 -12.23 -7.68
CA VAL A 216 0.25 -11.03 -7.98
C VAL A 216 -0.36 -10.35 -9.20
N ARG A 217 -0.94 -9.18 -9.01
CA ARG A 217 -1.47 -8.30 -10.05
C ARG A 217 -0.42 -7.30 -10.49
#